data_b647320e250c72dd82896650cc17afbf
#
_entry.id   b647320e250c72dd82896650cc17afbf
#
_cell.length_a   1.000
_cell.length_b   1.000
_cell.length_c   1.000
_cell.angle_alpha   90.00
_cell.angle_beta   90.00
_cell.angle_gamma   90.00
#
_symmetry.space_group_name_H-M   'P 1'
#
loop_
_entity.id
_entity.type
_entity.pdbx_description
1 polymer ?
#
loop_
_entity_poly.entity_id
_entity_poly.type
_entity_poly.pdbx_seq_one_letter_code
_entity_poly.pdbx_strand_id
1 'polypeptide(L)'
;MGAYIAKYLGVPYAHARHLQKAYYRQFGTTLSGLMKVHKLAPEPFLAYVHDIDLSALPELPQLAAAIEQLEGRRLIFTNGSRRHAENVAAKIGVLHLFEDICDIASCEFVPKPERDAFDRMIVRHGVLARTAAMFEDMPHNLEAPHEMGMTTVLVKSDYIDHPAQIKMRNWQELPPHVHHLTDDLAGFIQTAIIDDERRR
;
A
#
# COMPACT_ATOMS: atom_id res chain seq x y z
N MET A 1 -4.21 13.34 -10.54
CA MET A 1 -3.95 14.05 -9.26
C MET A 1 -3.60 15.53 -9.48
N GLY A 2 -2.48 15.89 -10.13
CA GLY A 2 -2.10 17.31 -10.35
C GLY A 2 -3.18 18.18 -11.02
N ALA A 3 -3.88 17.64 -12.02
CA ALA A 3 -4.98 18.36 -12.68
C ALA A 3 -6.16 18.68 -11.74
N TYR A 4 -6.49 17.75 -10.84
CA TYR A 4 -7.52 18.01 -9.81
C TYR A 4 -7.10 19.16 -8.89
N ILE A 5 -5.85 19.13 -8.39
CA ILE A 5 -5.32 20.18 -7.51
C ILE A 5 -5.32 21.54 -8.21
N ALA A 6 -4.89 21.59 -9.47
CA ALA A 6 -4.88 22.82 -10.27
C ALA A 6 -6.30 23.42 -10.38
N LYS A 7 -7.30 22.58 -10.68
CA LYS A 7 -8.70 23.00 -10.77
C LYS A 7 -9.26 23.42 -9.41
N TYR A 8 -9.00 22.63 -8.37
CA TYR A 8 -9.54 22.86 -7.02
C TYR A 8 -9.02 24.15 -6.39
N LEU A 9 -7.70 24.42 -6.54
CA LEU A 9 -7.04 25.58 -5.96
C LEU A 9 -7.01 26.79 -6.90
N GLY A 10 -7.42 26.66 -8.17
CA GLY A 10 -7.30 27.75 -9.14
C GLY A 10 -5.85 28.15 -9.47
N VAL A 11 -4.90 27.20 -9.44
CA VAL A 11 -3.47 27.45 -9.65
C VAL A 11 -2.97 26.81 -10.96
N PRO A 12 -1.86 27.32 -11.54
CA PRO A 12 -1.24 26.66 -12.70
C PRO A 12 -0.84 25.21 -12.41
N TYR A 13 -0.91 24.33 -13.42
CA TYR A 13 -0.59 22.91 -13.28
C TYR A 13 0.80 22.65 -12.69
N ALA A 14 1.81 23.41 -13.11
CA ALA A 14 3.17 23.27 -12.55
C ALA A 14 3.22 23.54 -11.03
N HIS A 15 2.47 24.54 -10.56
CA HIS A 15 2.34 24.83 -9.13
C HIS A 15 1.59 23.71 -8.41
N ALA A 16 0.49 23.21 -8.97
CA ALA A 16 -0.25 22.08 -8.42
C ALA A 16 0.63 20.83 -8.28
N ARG A 17 1.49 20.54 -9.25
CA ARG A 17 2.47 19.44 -9.18
C ARG A 17 3.50 19.65 -8.08
N HIS A 18 3.95 20.89 -7.88
CA HIS A 18 4.85 21.22 -6.78
C HIS A 18 4.18 20.98 -5.42
N LEU A 19 2.95 21.49 -5.23
CA LEU A 19 2.15 21.27 -4.02
C LEU A 19 1.90 19.78 -3.77
N GLN A 20 1.57 19.02 -4.80
CA GLN A 20 1.39 17.57 -4.70
C GLN A 20 2.62 16.88 -4.07
N LYS A 21 3.82 17.18 -4.59
CA LYS A 21 5.06 16.59 -4.09
C LYS A 21 5.43 17.13 -2.68
N ALA A 22 5.17 18.40 -2.40
CA ALA A 22 5.42 19.00 -1.10
C ALA A 22 4.52 18.37 -0.02
N TYR A 23 3.22 18.22 -0.30
CA TYR A 23 2.28 17.61 0.63
C TYR A 23 2.57 16.13 0.87
N TYR A 24 2.94 15.38 -0.17
CA TYR A 24 3.38 14.00 0.00
C TYR A 24 4.55 13.90 0.99
N ARG A 25 5.56 14.77 0.84
CA ARG A 25 6.75 14.76 1.72
C ARG A 25 6.45 15.21 3.14
N GLN A 26 5.56 16.22 3.31
CA GLN A 26 5.30 16.84 4.61
C GLN A 26 4.23 16.11 5.42
N PHE A 27 3.24 15.49 4.77
CA PHE A 27 2.06 14.92 5.40
C PHE A 27 1.87 13.43 5.12
N GLY A 28 2.87 12.75 4.53
CA GLY A 28 2.82 11.34 4.17
C GLY A 28 2.00 11.06 2.90
N THR A 29 0.91 11.78 2.67
CA THR A 29 0.13 11.71 1.42
C THR A 29 -0.26 13.11 0.94
N THR A 30 -0.49 13.22 -0.38
CA THR A 30 -1.03 14.46 -0.97
C THR A 30 -2.42 14.77 -0.42
N LEU A 31 -3.25 13.75 -0.20
CA LEU A 31 -4.60 13.91 0.35
C LEU A 31 -4.55 14.50 1.75
N SER A 32 -3.71 13.96 2.64
CA SER A 32 -3.55 14.49 4.01
C SER A 32 -3.16 15.97 4.02
N GLY A 33 -2.26 16.37 3.12
CA GLY A 33 -1.89 17.77 2.97
C GLY A 33 -3.06 18.66 2.51
N LEU A 34 -3.81 18.22 1.50
CA LEU A 34 -4.97 18.94 0.99
C LEU A 34 -6.08 19.08 2.04
N MET A 35 -6.34 18.02 2.81
CA MET A 35 -7.32 18.05 3.90
C MET A 35 -6.90 19.01 5.03
N LYS A 36 -5.64 18.92 5.47
CA LYS A 36 -5.14 19.74 6.58
C LYS A 36 -5.05 21.22 6.21
N VAL A 37 -4.50 21.55 5.04
CA VAL A 37 -4.21 22.92 4.62
C VAL A 37 -5.41 23.61 3.97
N HIS A 38 -6.16 22.87 3.13
CA HIS A 38 -7.22 23.44 2.30
C HIS A 38 -8.63 22.99 2.68
N LYS A 39 -8.76 22.17 3.73
CA LYS A 39 -10.06 21.62 4.18
C LYS A 39 -10.80 20.86 3.07
N LEU A 40 -10.04 20.25 2.17
CA LEU A 40 -10.61 19.46 1.07
C LEU A 40 -11.42 18.29 1.60
N ALA A 41 -12.63 18.09 1.05
CA ALA A 41 -13.40 16.86 1.27
C ALA A 41 -12.72 15.71 0.51
N PRO A 42 -12.38 14.59 1.18
CA PRO A 42 -11.55 13.54 0.58
C PRO A 42 -12.24 12.75 -0.53
N GLU A 43 -13.55 12.53 -0.43
CA GLU A 43 -14.29 11.63 -1.33
C GLU A 43 -14.25 12.07 -2.80
N PRO A 44 -14.52 13.36 -3.16
CA PRO A 44 -14.44 13.81 -4.55
C PRO A 44 -13.02 13.71 -5.12
N PHE A 45 -12.00 13.94 -4.27
CA PHE A 45 -10.60 13.79 -4.67
C PHE A 45 -10.27 12.33 -4.97
N LEU A 46 -10.61 11.42 -4.05
CA LEU A 46 -10.37 9.99 -4.22
C LEU A 46 -11.11 9.44 -5.44
N ALA A 47 -12.37 9.83 -5.64
CA ALA A 47 -13.12 9.42 -6.82
C ALA A 47 -12.43 9.84 -8.13
N TYR A 48 -11.95 11.08 -8.20
CA TYR A 48 -11.27 11.60 -9.39
C TYR A 48 -9.91 10.94 -9.65
N VAL A 49 -9.07 10.78 -8.60
CA VAL A 49 -7.70 10.28 -8.80
C VAL A 49 -7.64 8.78 -9.05
N HIS A 50 -8.68 8.05 -8.67
CA HIS A 50 -8.82 6.61 -8.87
C HIS A 50 -9.70 6.24 -10.08
N ASP A 51 -10.25 7.23 -10.78
CA ASP A 51 -10.90 7.05 -12.08
C ASP A 51 -9.82 6.99 -13.17
N ILE A 52 -9.18 5.84 -13.27
CA ILE A 52 -8.07 5.56 -14.19
C ILE A 52 -8.37 4.33 -15.02
N ASP A 53 -7.84 4.30 -16.23
CA ASP A 53 -7.91 3.13 -17.10
C ASP A 53 -6.99 2.01 -16.57
N LEU A 54 -7.58 0.87 -16.27
CA LEU A 54 -6.88 -0.33 -15.81
C LEU A 54 -6.71 -1.38 -16.92
N SER A 55 -7.06 -1.07 -18.17
CA SER A 55 -7.03 -2.03 -19.28
C SER A 55 -5.65 -2.63 -19.51
N ALA A 56 -4.59 -1.84 -19.27
CA ALA A 56 -3.20 -2.25 -19.43
C ALA A 56 -2.71 -3.25 -18.35
N LEU A 57 -3.46 -3.43 -17.24
CA LEU A 57 -3.07 -4.40 -16.22
C LEU A 57 -3.42 -5.82 -16.69
N PRO A 58 -2.45 -6.74 -16.73
CA PRO A 58 -2.72 -8.14 -17.03
C PRO A 58 -3.33 -8.84 -15.80
N GLU A 59 -4.03 -9.96 -16.03
CA GLU A 59 -4.30 -10.92 -14.98
C GLU A 59 -2.98 -11.57 -14.49
N LEU A 60 -2.93 -11.93 -13.20
CA LEU A 60 -1.75 -12.50 -12.56
C LEU A 60 -2.07 -13.88 -11.97
N PRO A 61 -2.31 -14.92 -12.82
CA PRO A 61 -2.77 -16.24 -12.36
C PRO A 61 -1.76 -16.95 -11.45
N GLN A 62 -0.47 -16.73 -11.64
CA GLN A 62 0.56 -17.31 -10.76
C GLN A 62 0.53 -16.69 -9.36
N LEU A 63 0.30 -15.37 -9.28
CA LEU A 63 0.13 -14.68 -8.01
C LEU A 63 -1.17 -15.14 -7.32
N ALA A 64 -2.27 -15.26 -8.07
CA ALA A 64 -3.53 -15.77 -7.55
C ALA A 64 -3.36 -17.16 -6.95
N ALA A 65 -2.73 -18.09 -7.68
CA ALA A 65 -2.48 -19.46 -7.22
C ALA A 65 -1.57 -19.49 -5.96
N ALA A 66 -0.57 -18.62 -5.87
CA ALA A 66 0.28 -18.53 -4.69
C ALA A 66 -0.48 -17.99 -3.47
N ILE A 67 -1.28 -16.92 -3.64
CA ILE A 67 -2.10 -16.35 -2.55
C ILE A 67 -3.16 -17.35 -2.07
N GLU A 68 -3.77 -18.13 -2.97
CA GLU A 68 -4.79 -19.13 -2.62
C GLU A 68 -4.26 -20.20 -1.67
N GLN A 69 -2.98 -20.57 -1.79
CA GLN A 69 -2.32 -21.57 -0.95
C GLN A 69 -1.92 -21.03 0.44
N LEU A 70 -1.96 -19.72 0.67
CA LEU A 70 -1.65 -19.16 1.99
C LEU A 70 -2.72 -19.60 3.00
N GLU A 71 -2.27 -20.19 4.09
CA GLU A 71 -3.13 -20.41 5.25
C GLU A 71 -3.43 -19.08 5.97
N GLY A 72 -4.59 -19.02 6.61
CA GLY A 72 -4.99 -17.86 7.39
C GLY A 72 -5.71 -16.77 6.61
N ARG A 73 -5.92 -15.65 7.28
CA ARG A 73 -6.71 -14.51 6.80
C ARG A 73 -5.88 -13.65 5.85
N ARG A 74 -6.52 -13.14 4.82
CA ARG A 74 -5.88 -12.27 3.83
C ARG A 74 -6.66 -10.97 3.74
N LEU A 75 -5.97 -9.87 3.96
CA LEU A 75 -6.53 -8.52 3.99
C LEU A 75 -5.75 -7.61 3.04
N ILE A 76 -6.44 -6.69 2.37
CA ILE A 76 -5.81 -5.58 1.66
C ILE A 76 -5.81 -4.38 2.60
N PHE A 77 -4.64 -3.75 2.81
CA PHE A 77 -4.50 -2.52 3.57
C PHE A 77 -3.89 -1.43 2.70
N THR A 78 -4.68 -0.38 2.39
CA THR A 78 -4.31 0.63 1.38
C THR A 78 -4.57 2.07 1.83
N ASN A 79 -3.68 3.00 1.41
CA ASN A 79 -3.94 4.44 1.47
C ASN A 79 -4.87 4.95 0.34
N GLY A 80 -5.29 4.05 -0.55
CA GLY A 80 -6.29 4.32 -1.58
C GLY A 80 -7.72 4.15 -1.07
N SER A 81 -8.71 4.39 -1.94
CA SER A 81 -10.11 4.07 -1.66
C SER A 81 -10.40 2.58 -1.86
N ARG A 82 -11.39 2.06 -1.14
CA ARG A 82 -11.89 0.68 -1.28
C ARG A 82 -12.20 0.35 -2.73
N ARG A 83 -12.98 1.20 -3.40
CA ARG A 83 -13.34 1.01 -4.81
C ARG A 83 -12.12 0.84 -5.73
N HIS A 84 -11.08 1.64 -5.50
CA HIS A 84 -9.85 1.52 -6.30
C HIS A 84 -9.16 0.18 -6.04
N ALA A 85 -9.01 -0.22 -4.79
CA ALA A 85 -8.42 -1.50 -4.42
C ALA A 85 -9.23 -2.67 -5.00
N GLU A 86 -10.56 -2.64 -4.93
CA GLU A 86 -11.47 -3.63 -5.53
C GLU A 86 -11.26 -3.72 -7.04
N ASN A 87 -11.25 -2.58 -7.74
CA ASN A 87 -11.09 -2.54 -9.20
C ASN A 87 -9.73 -3.12 -9.62
N VAL A 88 -8.64 -2.76 -8.94
CA VAL A 88 -7.30 -3.28 -9.24
C VAL A 88 -7.21 -4.77 -8.93
N ALA A 89 -7.64 -5.19 -7.74
CA ALA A 89 -7.57 -6.60 -7.33
C ALA A 89 -8.46 -7.50 -8.21
N ALA A 90 -9.63 -7.02 -8.63
CA ALA A 90 -10.49 -7.73 -9.59
C ALA A 90 -9.82 -7.83 -10.95
N LYS A 91 -9.21 -6.74 -11.44
CA LYS A 91 -8.56 -6.69 -12.75
C LYS A 91 -7.37 -7.66 -12.85
N ILE A 92 -6.58 -7.79 -11.79
CA ILE A 92 -5.46 -8.73 -11.75
C ILE A 92 -5.86 -10.16 -11.31
N GLY A 93 -7.16 -10.39 -11.01
CA GLY A 93 -7.72 -11.72 -10.75
C GLY A 93 -7.58 -12.22 -9.30
N VAL A 94 -7.31 -11.35 -8.31
CA VAL A 94 -7.05 -11.77 -6.93
C VAL A 94 -8.08 -11.32 -5.89
N LEU A 95 -9.08 -10.51 -6.27
CA LEU A 95 -10.01 -9.91 -5.30
C LEU A 95 -10.73 -10.95 -4.43
N HIS A 96 -11.16 -12.05 -5.03
CA HIS A 96 -11.90 -13.12 -4.36
C HIS A 96 -11.09 -13.88 -3.30
N LEU A 97 -9.77 -13.68 -3.26
CA LEU A 97 -8.86 -14.32 -2.30
C LEU A 97 -8.72 -13.54 -1.00
N PHE A 98 -9.24 -12.31 -0.93
CA PHE A 98 -9.15 -11.46 0.24
C PHE A 98 -10.47 -11.37 0.99
N GLU A 99 -10.39 -11.44 2.31
CA GLU A 99 -11.55 -11.38 3.21
C GLU A 99 -12.17 -9.98 3.27
N ASP A 100 -11.31 -8.95 3.34
CA ASP A 100 -11.75 -7.55 3.40
C ASP A 100 -10.64 -6.60 2.96
N ILE A 101 -11.03 -5.33 2.77
CA ILE A 101 -10.15 -4.22 2.42
C ILE A 101 -10.24 -3.15 3.51
N CYS A 102 -9.11 -2.87 4.17
CA CYS A 102 -8.94 -1.72 5.03
C CYS A 102 -8.40 -0.56 4.21
N ASP A 103 -9.27 0.34 3.81
CA ASP A 103 -8.93 1.50 2.98
C ASP A 103 -8.68 2.76 3.83
N ILE A 104 -8.30 3.86 3.19
CA ILE A 104 -7.99 5.12 3.88
C ILE A 104 -9.19 5.67 4.67
N ALA A 105 -10.42 5.47 4.21
CA ALA A 105 -11.62 5.90 4.93
C ALA A 105 -11.87 5.04 6.17
N SER A 106 -11.60 3.74 6.10
CA SER A 106 -11.63 2.82 7.25
C SER A 106 -10.67 3.22 8.35
N CYS A 107 -9.60 3.94 8.01
CA CYS A 107 -8.60 4.49 8.94
C CYS A 107 -8.87 5.96 9.28
N GLU A 108 -10.07 6.49 9.03
CA GLU A 108 -10.44 7.89 9.27
C GLU A 108 -9.47 8.89 8.61
N PHE A 109 -9.00 8.55 7.43
CA PHE A 109 -8.03 9.30 6.62
C PHE A 109 -6.66 9.49 7.26
N VAL A 110 -6.32 8.67 8.26
CA VAL A 110 -4.95 8.53 8.77
C VAL A 110 -4.20 7.56 7.86
N PRO A 111 -3.16 8.00 7.14
CA PRO A 111 -2.48 7.15 6.17
C PRO A 111 -1.35 6.33 6.79
N LYS A 112 -0.96 5.23 6.16
CA LYS A 112 0.38 4.66 6.35
C LYS A 112 1.42 5.72 5.96
N PRO A 113 2.55 5.88 6.67
CA PRO A 113 3.10 5.01 7.71
C PRO A 113 2.66 5.35 9.15
N GLU A 114 1.70 6.24 9.37
CA GLU A 114 1.27 6.63 10.70
C GLU A 114 0.86 5.39 11.53
N ARG A 115 1.39 5.27 12.74
CA ARG A 115 1.12 4.15 13.66
C ARG A 115 -0.38 3.96 13.89
N ASP A 116 -1.13 5.04 14.05
CA ASP A 116 -2.58 5.07 14.25
C ASP A 116 -3.35 4.33 13.13
N ALA A 117 -2.88 4.40 11.87
CA ALA A 117 -3.51 3.67 10.77
C ALA A 117 -3.42 2.15 10.97
N PHE A 118 -2.28 1.67 11.47
CA PHE A 118 -2.08 0.24 11.76
C PHE A 118 -2.88 -0.19 12.99
N ASP A 119 -2.92 0.62 14.06
CA ASP A 119 -3.71 0.34 15.26
C ASP A 119 -5.20 0.20 14.91
N ARG A 120 -5.74 1.09 14.05
CA ARG A 120 -7.13 1.01 13.54
C ARG A 120 -7.37 -0.25 12.72
N MET A 121 -6.46 -0.59 11.81
CA MET A 121 -6.55 -1.81 11.00
C MET A 121 -6.56 -3.05 11.89
N ILE A 122 -5.64 -3.14 12.86
CA ILE A 122 -5.53 -4.26 13.79
C ILE A 122 -6.81 -4.43 14.62
N VAL A 123 -7.31 -3.33 15.20
CA VAL A 123 -8.54 -3.36 16.02
C VAL A 123 -9.75 -3.75 15.17
N ARG A 124 -9.90 -3.13 14.00
CA ARG A 124 -11.04 -3.35 13.10
C ARG A 124 -11.16 -4.80 12.65
N HIS A 125 -10.04 -5.41 12.32
CA HIS A 125 -10.01 -6.76 11.74
C HIS A 125 -9.57 -7.84 12.72
N GLY A 126 -9.30 -7.50 13.98
CA GLY A 126 -8.87 -8.46 15.00
C GLY A 126 -7.55 -9.15 14.62
N VAL A 127 -6.60 -8.40 14.05
CA VAL A 127 -5.30 -8.94 13.62
C VAL A 127 -4.39 -9.14 14.83
N LEU A 128 -3.76 -10.31 14.91
CA LEU A 128 -2.70 -10.57 15.88
C LEU A 128 -1.34 -10.26 15.22
N ALA A 129 -0.74 -9.12 15.56
CA ALA A 129 0.45 -8.63 14.89
C ALA A 129 1.60 -9.65 14.86
N ARG A 130 1.85 -10.37 15.96
CA ARG A 130 2.94 -11.35 16.09
C ARG A 130 2.79 -12.60 15.21
N THR A 131 1.61 -12.84 14.65
CA THR A 131 1.33 -13.95 13.72
C THR A 131 0.93 -13.46 12.33
N ALA A 132 1.15 -12.16 12.07
CA ALA A 132 0.81 -11.55 10.79
C ALA A 132 2.07 -11.19 10.00
N ALA A 133 1.94 -11.16 8.68
CA ALA A 133 2.95 -10.64 7.77
C ALA A 133 2.40 -9.41 7.03
N MET A 134 3.24 -8.38 6.88
CA MET A 134 2.93 -7.20 6.09
C MET A 134 3.78 -7.18 4.82
N PHE A 135 3.11 -7.15 3.67
CA PHE A 135 3.73 -6.99 2.35
C PHE A 135 3.51 -5.56 1.87
N GLU A 136 4.56 -4.89 1.46
CA GLU A 136 4.54 -3.45 1.11
C GLU A 136 5.62 -3.11 0.08
N ASP A 137 5.35 -2.10 -0.75
CA ASP A 137 6.30 -1.57 -1.73
C ASP A 137 7.08 -0.34 -1.24
N MET A 138 6.62 0.29 -0.14
CA MET A 138 7.25 1.46 0.47
C MET A 138 7.93 1.07 1.79
N PRO A 139 9.27 1.13 1.89
CA PRO A 139 10.00 0.67 3.08
C PRO A 139 9.54 1.31 4.38
N HIS A 140 9.24 2.61 4.38
CA HIS A 140 8.79 3.32 5.58
C HIS A 140 7.41 2.88 6.08
N ASN A 141 6.59 2.24 5.24
CA ASN A 141 5.34 1.64 5.66
C ASN A 141 5.53 0.31 6.41
N LEU A 142 6.75 -0.21 6.46
CA LEU A 142 7.10 -1.41 7.22
C LEU A 142 7.66 -1.11 8.63
N GLU A 143 7.95 0.14 8.95
CA GLU A 143 8.51 0.52 10.26
C GLU A 143 7.53 0.20 11.40
N ALA A 144 6.31 0.71 11.34
CA ALA A 144 5.28 0.45 12.36
C ALA A 144 4.88 -1.03 12.47
N PRO A 145 4.63 -1.79 11.38
CA PRO A 145 4.41 -3.24 11.45
C PRO A 145 5.56 -4.00 12.12
N HIS A 146 6.81 -3.64 11.82
CA HIS A 146 7.98 -4.25 12.46
C HIS A 146 7.98 -4.01 13.97
N GLU A 147 7.76 -2.78 14.43
CA GLU A 147 7.66 -2.43 15.86
C GLU A 147 6.51 -3.16 16.57
N MET A 148 5.43 -3.47 15.83
CA MET A 148 4.30 -4.26 16.33
C MET A 148 4.60 -5.76 16.39
N GLY A 149 5.74 -6.21 15.83
CA GLY A 149 6.16 -7.61 15.81
C GLY A 149 5.62 -8.41 14.64
N MET A 150 5.16 -7.75 13.57
CA MET A 150 4.80 -8.44 12.32
C MET A 150 6.06 -8.88 11.56
N THR A 151 5.94 -9.96 10.79
CA THR A 151 6.91 -10.24 9.73
C THR A 151 6.72 -9.22 8.61
N THR A 152 7.81 -8.64 8.12
CA THR A 152 7.77 -7.58 7.12
C THR A 152 8.46 -8.01 5.84
N VAL A 153 7.76 -7.84 4.72
CA VAL A 153 8.23 -8.21 3.38
C VAL A 153 8.15 -6.97 2.47
N LEU A 154 9.29 -6.51 2.01
CA LEU A 154 9.35 -5.45 1.02
C LEU A 154 9.28 -6.05 -0.39
N VAL A 155 8.25 -5.64 -1.14
CA VAL A 155 8.07 -6.02 -2.54
C VAL A 155 8.69 -4.94 -3.42
N LYS A 156 9.78 -5.26 -4.09
CA LYS A 156 10.50 -4.34 -4.94
C LYS A 156 9.72 -4.09 -6.25
N SER A 157 9.50 -2.82 -6.57
CA SER A 157 8.89 -2.41 -7.83
C SER A 157 9.92 -2.38 -8.95
N ASP A 158 9.55 -2.83 -10.16
CA ASP A 158 10.37 -2.67 -11.37
C ASP A 158 10.36 -1.23 -11.91
N TYR A 159 9.49 -0.38 -11.39
CA TYR A 159 9.40 1.01 -11.82
C TYR A 159 10.60 1.82 -11.32
N ILE A 160 11.46 2.22 -12.26
CA ILE A 160 12.78 2.83 -11.97
C ILE A 160 12.70 4.15 -11.17
N ASP A 161 11.62 4.91 -11.36
CA ASP A 161 11.36 6.18 -10.66
C ASP A 161 10.51 5.99 -9.39
N HIS A 162 10.28 4.75 -8.97
CA HIS A 162 9.54 4.47 -7.74
C HIS A 162 10.25 5.09 -6.54
N PRO A 163 9.55 5.83 -5.68
CA PRO A 163 10.19 6.54 -4.55
C PRO A 163 10.99 5.62 -3.62
N ALA A 164 10.57 4.36 -3.45
CA ALA A 164 11.31 3.36 -2.70
C ALA A 164 12.67 3.03 -3.33
N GLN A 165 12.72 2.92 -4.66
CA GLN A 165 13.96 2.61 -5.39
C GLN A 165 15.08 3.62 -5.10
N ILE A 166 14.73 4.91 -4.99
CA ILE A 166 15.69 5.97 -4.70
C ILE A 166 16.30 5.77 -3.29
N LYS A 167 15.49 5.40 -2.31
CA LYS A 167 15.94 5.12 -0.95
C LYS A 167 16.81 3.86 -0.89
N MET A 168 16.38 2.79 -1.58
CA MET A 168 17.04 1.49 -1.58
C MET A 168 18.42 1.50 -2.25
N ARG A 169 18.67 2.40 -3.22
CA ARG A 169 19.97 2.52 -3.91
C ARG A 169 21.16 2.75 -2.99
N ASN A 170 20.92 3.34 -1.82
CA ASN A 170 21.94 3.68 -0.84
C ASN A 170 22.06 2.63 0.29
N TRP A 171 21.26 1.56 0.26
CA TRP A 171 21.35 0.53 1.27
C TRP A 171 22.57 -0.37 1.03
N GLN A 172 23.39 -0.51 2.04
CA GLN A 172 24.47 -1.51 2.08
C GLN A 172 23.97 -2.82 2.67
N GLU A 173 23.01 -2.73 3.62
CA GLU A 173 22.32 -3.84 4.27
C GLU A 173 20.83 -3.52 4.35
N LEU A 174 20.00 -4.56 4.52
CA LEU A 174 18.57 -4.35 4.73
C LEU A 174 18.34 -3.64 6.07
N PRO A 175 17.50 -2.59 6.11
CA PRO A 175 17.12 -1.97 7.38
C PRO A 175 16.43 -2.99 8.31
N PRO A 176 16.53 -2.84 9.64
CA PRO A 176 15.93 -3.79 10.59
C PRO A 176 14.44 -4.02 10.41
N HIS A 177 13.70 -3.02 9.90
CA HIS A 177 12.27 -3.10 9.64
C HIS A 177 11.92 -3.81 8.31
N VAL A 178 12.90 -4.38 7.61
CA VAL A 178 12.69 -5.17 6.38
C VAL A 178 13.28 -6.56 6.61
N HIS A 179 12.43 -7.52 7.02
CA HIS A 179 12.88 -8.89 7.25
C HIS A 179 13.20 -9.62 5.95
N HIS A 180 12.39 -9.36 4.90
CA HIS A 180 12.55 -9.98 3.59
C HIS A 180 12.39 -8.93 2.47
N LEU A 181 13.13 -9.16 1.37
CA LEU A 181 13.04 -8.38 0.14
C LEU A 181 12.81 -9.32 -1.03
N THR A 182 11.81 -9.05 -1.86
CA THR A 182 11.53 -9.81 -3.08
C THR A 182 11.14 -8.90 -4.24
N ASP A 183 11.47 -9.30 -5.45
CA ASP A 183 10.96 -8.75 -6.72
C ASP A 183 10.01 -9.74 -7.41
N ASP A 184 9.88 -10.97 -6.85
CA ASP A 184 8.92 -11.98 -7.28
C ASP A 184 8.03 -12.39 -6.09
N LEU A 185 6.88 -11.71 -5.94
CA LEU A 185 5.96 -11.97 -4.85
C LEU A 185 5.36 -13.39 -4.90
N ALA A 186 5.03 -13.88 -6.09
CA ALA A 186 4.45 -15.22 -6.24
C ALA A 186 5.43 -16.31 -5.83
N GLY A 187 6.66 -16.26 -6.35
CA GLY A 187 7.72 -17.19 -5.99
C GLY A 187 8.12 -17.10 -4.51
N PHE A 188 8.15 -15.89 -3.94
CA PHE A 188 8.40 -15.70 -2.51
C PHE A 188 7.34 -16.41 -1.65
N ILE A 189 6.05 -16.22 -1.95
CA ILE A 189 4.96 -16.86 -1.20
C ILE A 189 5.07 -18.38 -1.30
N GLN A 190 5.29 -18.95 -2.48
CA GLN A 190 5.45 -20.38 -2.68
C GLN A 190 6.62 -20.96 -1.87
N THR A 191 7.75 -20.27 -1.86
CA THR A 191 8.93 -20.70 -1.06
C THR A 191 8.63 -20.67 0.43
N ALA A 192 7.96 -19.62 0.92
CA ALA A 192 7.61 -19.49 2.33
C ALA A 192 6.66 -20.63 2.80
N ILE A 193 5.70 -21.04 1.96
CA ILE A 193 4.80 -22.15 2.25
C ILE A 193 5.59 -23.48 2.37
N ILE A 194 6.48 -23.76 1.41
CA ILE A 194 7.31 -24.98 1.42
C ILE A 194 8.17 -25.06 2.68
N ASP A 195 8.75 -23.92 3.10
CA ASP A 195 9.60 -23.88 4.29
C ASP A 195 8.80 -24.08 5.59
N ASP A 196 7.55 -23.63 5.65
CA ASP A 196 6.67 -23.87 6.79
C ASP A 196 6.25 -25.35 6.87
N GLU A 197 5.88 -25.97 5.75
CA GLU A 197 5.56 -27.40 5.68
C GLU A 197 6.73 -28.31 6.12
N ARG A 198 7.98 -27.91 5.82
CA ARG A 198 9.18 -28.65 6.25
C ARG A 198 9.49 -28.52 7.73
N ARG A 199 8.96 -27.51 8.41
CA ARG A 199 9.17 -27.24 9.85
C ARG A 199 8.11 -27.89 10.74
N ARG A 200 6.99 -28.31 10.16
CA ARG A 200 5.91 -29.07 10.81
C ARG A 200 6.21 -30.57 10.78
#